data_fcf1d78ef32b81d7aab089e6470eb49d
#
_entry.id   fcf1d78ef32b81d7aab089e6470eb49d
#
_cell.length_a   1.000
_cell.length_b   1.000
_cell.length_c   1.000
_cell.angle_alpha   90.00
_cell.angle_beta   90.00
_cell.angle_gamma   90.00
#
_symmetry.space_group_name_H-M   'P 1'
#
loop_
_entity.id
_entity.type
_entity.pdbx_description
1 polymer ?
#
loop_
_entity_poly.entity_id
_entity_poly.type
_entity_poly.pdbx_seq_one_letter_code
_entity_poly.pdbx_strand_id
1 'polypeptide(L)'
;LERNDPEAEMTPFLSMVEREVADGTAAGVLQVEDGRLVGIALWEAPNSLGATLQVVFTVEGRQTTEHYSSFLAEVTRVSGPIVFAPGRLAGLTEADESDVMGRLGFARFSRSEMRFPPEALTPDEVPAPSVRLRGFRPDDQAALARLHEAAYRGHFDQYLFLADPDPVRDAEIAMRDVIGGRWGEFLPWASPVVDGEAGLAAASLVVRAPYGPLIADVMVDPRQQGHGLGRAVLIATISALRARQESVIVLNVTEGNLRARKLYERIGFVRSIGPSHGWYSTARIPVSAGPG
;
A
#
# COMPACT_ATOMS: atom_id res chain seq x y z
N LEU A 1 6.38 -15.47 25.74
CA LEU A 1 6.03 -14.14 25.19
C LEU A 1 7.09 -13.18 25.70
N GLU A 2 8.21 -13.09 24.97
CA GLU A 2 9.22 -12.07 25.18
C GLU A 2 8.56 -10.71 24.87
N ARG A 3 8.64 -9.78 25.82
CA ARG A 3 8.27 -8.39 25.59
C ARG A 3 9.27 -7.85 24.59
N ASN A 4 8.82 -7.54 23.37
CA ASN A 4 9.61 -6.74 22.45
C ASN A 4 9.96 -5.42 23.15
N ASP A 5 11.24 -5.09 23.16
CA ASP A 5 11.74 -3.83 23.70
C ASP A 5 11.28 -2.70 22.76
N PRO A 6 10.41 -1.77 23.19
CA PRO A 6 9.93 -0.69 22.33
C PRO A 6 11.06 0.20 21.78
N GLU A 7 12.18 0.33 22.50
CA GLU A 7 13.34 1.09 22.06
C GLU A 7 14.07 0.40 20.90
N ALA A 8 14.13 -0.95 20.92
CA ALA A 8 14.75 -1.73 19.86
C ALA A 8 13.97 -1.66 18.54
N GLU A 9 12.64 -1.53 18.59
CA GLU A 9 11.80 -1.35 17.39
C GLU A 9 11.80 0.10 16.88
N MET A 10 11.99 1.08 17.76
CA MET A 10 11.98 2.50 17.43
C MET A 10 13.25 2.96 16.70
N THR A 11 14.40 2.41 17.04
CA THR A 11 15.70 2.85 16.50
C THR A 11 15.80 2.74 14.96
N PRO A 12 15.39 1.63 14.32
CA PRO A 12 15.40 1.54 12.85
C PRO A 12 14.47 2.55 12.19
N PHE A 13 13.31 2.82 12.79
CA PHE A 13 12.35 3.80 12.31
C PHE A 13 12.93 5.22 12.38
N LEU A 14 13.50 5.61 13.52
CA LEU A 14 14.11 6.94 13.68
C LEU A 14 15.27 7.15 12.70
N SER A 15 16.12 6.13 12.52
CA SER A 15 17.23 6.19 11.55
C SER A 15 16.74 6.31 10.09
N MET A 16 15.59 5.73 9.76
CA MET A 16 14.95 5.90 8.46
C MET A 16 14.49 7.34 8.30
N VAL A 17 13.75 7.86 9.28
CA VAL A 17 13.22 9.24 9.26
C VAL A 17 14.34 10.29 9.15
N GLU A 18 15.41 10.14 9.95
CA GLU A 18 16.57 11.03 9.89
C GLU A 18 17.20 11.07 8.49
N ARG A 19 17.31 9.93 7.84
CA ARG A 19 17.85 9.81 6.49
C ARG A 19 16.92 10.48 5.47
N GLU A 20 15.63 10.15 5.51
CA GLU A 20 14.64 10.71 4.57
C GLU A 20 14.50 12.23 4.69
N VAL A 21 14.58 12.77 5.91
CA VAL A 21 14.60 14.22 6.13
C VAL A 21 15.91 14.84 5.61
N ALA A 22 17.05 14.19 5.85
CA ALA A 22 18.35 14.68 5.37
C ALA A 22 18.45 14.66 3.84
N ASP A 23 17.86 13.66 3.20
CA ASP A 23 17.84 13.50 1.75
C ASP A 23 16.74 14.35 1.07
N GLY A 24 15.88 15.00 1.85
CA GLY A 24 14.76 15.81 1.36
C GLY A 24 13.60 14.99 0.78
N THR A 25 13.54 13.70 1.05
CA THR A 25 12.45 12.81 0.64
C THR A 25 11.28 12.82 1.61
N ALA A 26 11.52 13.27 2.85
CA ALA A 26 10.49 13.56 3.84
C ALA A 26 10.64 14.97 4.41
N ALA A 27 9.54 15.48 4.94
CA ALA A 27 9.49 16.74 5.67
C ALA A 27 8.62 16.58 6.93
N GLY A 28 8.71 17.51 7.86
CA GLY A 28 7.94 17.39 9.09
C GLY A 28 7.72 18.71 9.81
N VAL A 29 6.82 18.66 10.78
CA VAL A 29 6.53 19.75 11.74
C VAL A 29 6.71 19.21 13.14
N LEU A 30 7.42 19.98 13.94
CA LEU A 30 7.53 19.80 15.39
C LEU A 30 6.68 20.84 16.08
N GLN A 31 5.75 20.42 16.90
CA GLN A 31 5.00 21.31 17.78
C GLN A 31 5.72 21.42 19.11
N VAL A 32 6.07 22.64 19.50
CA VAL A 32 6.80 22.92 20.75
C VAL A 32 6.00 23.90 21.58
N GLU A 33 5.73 23.58 22.84
CA GLU A 33 5.08 24.43 23.83
C GLU A 33 6.01 24.58 25.04
N ASP A 34 6.25 25.80 25.48
CA ASP A 34 7.15 26.09 26.62
C ASP A 34 8.53 25.40 26.53
N GLY A 35 9.07 25.32 25.30
CA GLY A 35 10.36 24.68 25.03
C GLY A 35 10.34 23.14 25.07
N ARG A 36 9.18 22.51 25.16
CA ARG A 36 9.01 21.06 25.15
C ARG A 36 8.30 20.58 23.89
N LEU A 37 8.80 19.50 23.32
CA LEU A 37 8.14 18.84 22.19
C LEU A 37 6.81 18.25 22.66
N VAL A 38 5.69 18.63 22.02
CA VAL A 38 4.35 18.15 22.33
C VAL A 38 3.68 17.41 21.15
N GLY A 39 4.19 17.59 19.94
CA GLY A 39 3.68 16.91 18.76
C GLY A 39 4.71 16.82 17.63
N ILE A 40 4.58 15.80 16.80
CA ILE A 40 5.36 15.60 15.58
C ILE A 40 4.45 15.10 14.47
N ALA A 41 4.59 15.65 13.28
CA ALA A 41 4.02 15.11 12.07
C ALA A 41 5.09 15.01 10.99
N LEU A 42 5.15 13.88 10.31
CA LEU A 42 6.09 13.62 9.23
C LEU A 42 5.29 13.22 8.00
N TRP A 43 5.73 13.68 6.83
CA TRP A 43 5.14 13.33 5.55
C TRP A 43 6.21 13.14 4.49
N GLU A 44 5.93 12.31 3.49
CA GLU A 44 6.74 12.25 2.27
C GLU A 44 6.76 13.64 1.60
N ALA A 45 7.89 13.99 1.00
CA ALA A 45 8.00 15.22 0.23
C ALA A 45 6.80 15.32 -0.72
N PRO A 46 6.09 16.47 -0.73
CA PRO A 46 4.84 16.58 -1.46
C PRO A 46 5.07 16.34 -2.95
N ASN A 47 4.27 15.44 -3.52
CA ASN A 47 4.14 15.32 -4.97
C ASN A 47 3.15 16.37 -5.50
N SER A 48 2.86 16.35 -6.81
CA SER A 48 1.93 17.29 -7.44
C SER A 48 0.51 17.28 -6.84
N LEU A 49 0.18 16.26 -6.04
CA LEU A 49 -1.15 16.04 -5.45
C LEU A 49 -1.25 16.47 -4.00
N GLY A 50 -0.16 16.48 -3.27
CA GLY A 50 -0.12 16.84 -1.85
C GLY A 50 0.80 15.94 -1.03
N ALA A 51 0.67 16.04 0.28
CA ALA A 51 1.48 15.32 1.25
C ALA A 51 0.83 14.00 1.66
N THR A 52 1.63 12.95 1.75
CA THR A 52 1.24 11.67 2.37
C THR A 52 1.81 11.64 3.78
N LEU A 53 0.97 11.76 4.80
CA LEU A 53 1.42 11.65 6.19
C LEU A 53 1.93 10.23 6.47
N GLN A 54 3.10 10.14 7.07
CA GLN A 54 3.69 8.87 7.54
C GLN A 54 3.47 8.69 9.04
N VAL A 55 3.57 9.79 9.79
CA VAL A 55 3.47 9.79 11.25
C VAL A 55 2.71 11.02 11.71
N VAL A 56 1.83 10.83 12.68
CA VAL A 56 1.27 11.89 13.53
C VAL A 56 1.32 11.39 14.97
N PHE A 57 2.04 12.09 15.79
CA PHE A 57 2.20 11.76 17.20
C PHE A 57 2.01 13.00 18.06
N THR A 58 1.36 12.86 19.20
CA THR A 58 1.29 13.87 20.26
C THR A 58 1.58 13.21 21.60
N VAL A 59 2.20 13.97 22.51
CA VAL A 59 2.55 13.46 23.84
C VAL A 59 1.30 13.17 24.67
N GLU A 60 1.44 12.28 25.66
CA GLU A 60 0.40 11.98 26.63
C GLU A 60 -0.09 13.28 27.30
N GLY A 61 -1.41 13.40 27.52
CA GLY A 61 -2.06 14.60 28.02
C GLY A 61 -2.44 15.64 26.97
N ARG A 62 -1.92 15.50 25.72
CA ARG A 62 -2.33 16.29 24.56
C ARG A 62 -3.15 15.51 23.55
N GLN A 63 -3.47 14.27 23.84
CA GLN A 63 -4.21 13.36 22.97
C GLN A 63 -5.72 13.62 23.03
N THR A 64 -6.14 14.81 22.58
CA THR A 64 -7.54 15.25 22.55
C THR A 64 -7.98 15.58 21.12
N THR A 65 -9.28 15.55 20.87
CA THR A 65 -9.87 15.92 19.57
C THR A 65 -9.53 17.33 19.15
N GLU A 66 -9.57 18.30 20.10
CA GLU A 66 -9.24 19.70 19.83
C GLU A 66 -7.76 19.87 19.46
N HIS A 67 -6.87 19.20 20.20
CA HIS A 67 -5.43 19.28 19.93
C HIS A 67 -5.08 18.70 18.57
N TYR A 68 -5.56 17.50 18.25
CA TYR A 68 -5.32 16.89 16.93
C TYR A 68 -5.93 17.70 15.79
N SER A 69 -7.14 18.26 15.96
CA SER A 69 -7.77 19.10 14.94
C SER A 69 -6.93 20.35 14.67
N SER A 70 -6.44 21.02 15.71
CA SER A 70 -5.59 22.19 15.59
C SER A 70 -4.23 21.84 14.97
N PHE A 71 -3.59 20.78 15.45
CA PHE A 71 -2.28 20.35 14.97
C PHE A 71 -2.32 19.90 13.50
N LEU A 72 -3.28 19.10 13.10
CA LEU A 72 -3.43 18.65 11.72
C LEU A 72 -3.81 19.79 10.76
N ALA A 73 -4.58 20.78 11.23
CA ALA A 73 -4.84 21.99 10.46
C ALA A 73 -3.54 22.78 10.21
N GLU A 74 -2.67 22.90 11.21
CA GLU A 74 -1.36 23.54 11.06
C GLU A 74 -0.42 22.73 10.15
N VAL A 75 -0.41 21.40 10.28
CA VAL A 75 0.33 20.51 9.37
C VAL A 75 -0.12 20.77 7.93
N THR A 76 -1.43 20.79 7.67
CA THR A 76 -1.98 21.07 6.33
C THR A 76 -1.56 22.45 5.80
N ARG A 77 -1.46 23.45 6.67
CA ARG A 77 -0.99 24.80 6.28
C ARG A 77 0.46 24.79 5.83
N VAL A 78 1.31 23.95 6.43
CA VAL A 78 2.75 23.86 6.12
C VAL A 78 3.01 22.89 4.98
N SER A 79 2.40 21.71 5.00
CA SER A 79 2.63 20.65 4.00
C SER A 79 1.89 20.90 2.67
N GLY A 80 0.90 21.79 2.67
CA GLY A 80 -0.12 21.82 1.64
C GLY A 80 -1.19 20.74 1.85
N PRO A 81 -2.01 20.45 0.84
CA PRO A 81 -3.07 19.45 0.98
C PRO A 81 -2.53 18.10 1.39
N ILE A 82 -3.11 17.50 2.44
CA ILE A 82 -2.82 16.12 2.83
C ILE A 82 -3.75 15.22 2.02
N VAL A 83 -3.20 14.24 1.33
CA VAL A 83 -3.97 13.28 0.49
C VAL A 83 -4.19 11.95 1.17
N PHE A 84 -3.29 11.56 2.06
CA PHE A 84 -3.32 10.30 2.77
C PHE A 84 -2.74 10.45 4.18
N ALA A 85 -3.32 9.78 5.16
CA ALA A 85 -2.80 9.67 6.51
C ALA A 85 -2.94 8.21 7.00
N PRO A 86 -1.85 7.54 7.38
CA PRO A 86 -1.90 6.19 7.90
C PRO A 86 -2.22 6.18 9.40
N GLY A 87 -2.67 5.04 9.87
CA GLY A 87 -2.69 4.69 11.28
C GLY A 87 -3.79 5.35 12.10
N ARG A 88 -3.57 5.33 13.40
CA ARG A 88 -4.50 5.85 14.40
C ARG A 88 -3.92 7.09 15.07
N LEU A 89 -4.79 7.99 15.47
CA LEU A 89 -4.45 9.11 16.35
C LEU A 89 -4.40 8.57 17.80
N ALA A 90 -3.20 8.47 18.35
CA ALA A 90 -2.99 7.88 19.68
C ALA A 90 -3.85 8.57 20.74
N GLY A 91 -4.41 7.77 21.65
CA GLY A 91 -5.24 8.25 22.76
C GLY A 91 -6.69 8.60 22.41
N LEU A 92 -7.06 8.62 21.12
CA LEU A 92 -8.44 8.84 20.71
C LEU A 92 -9.21 7.51 20.58
N THR A 93 -10.52 7.56 20.84
CA THR A 93 -11.42 6.50 20.45
C THR A 93 -11.61 6.51 18.93
N GLU A 94 -12.10 5.41 18.36
CA GLU A 94 -12.39 5.33 16.93
C GLU A 94 -13.43 6.37 16.47
N ALA A 95 -14.39 6.68 17.32
CA ALA A 95 -15.41 7.70 17.05
C ALA A 95 -14.81 9.11 17.02
N ASP A 96 -13.97 9.45 18.01
CA ASP A 96 -13.31 10.75 18.11
C ASP A 96 -12.34 10.96 16.95
N GLU A 97 -11.59 9.93 16.60
CA GLU A 97 -10.67 9.94 15.45
C GLU A 97 -11.43 10.19 14.14
N SER A 98 -12.56 9.51 13.94
CA SER A 98 -13.43 9.69 12.78
C SER A 98 -14.01 11.09 12.71
N ASP A 99 -14.36 11.69 13.85
CA ASP A 99 -14.84 13.06 13.93
C ASP A 99 -13.72 14.07 13.55
N VAL A 100 -12.52 13.93 14.13
CA VAL A 100 -11.36 14.78 13.80
C VAL A 100 -11.05 14.70 12.30
N MET A 101 -10.88 13.50 11.77
CA MET A 101 -10.50 13.29 10.37
C MET A 101 -11.63 13.70 9.41
N GLY A 102 -12.88 13.42 9.77
CA GLY A 102 -14.06 13.82 8.99
C GLY A 102 -14.19 15.35 8.85
N ARG A 103 -13.96 16.10 9.91
CA ARG A 103 -13.92 17.58 9.87
C ARG A 103 -12.82 18.14 8.97
N LEU A 104 -11.73 17.41 8.83
CA LEU A 104 -10.63 17.75 7.93
C LEU A 104 -10.85 17.26 6.49
N GLY A 105 -12.01 16.68 6.20
CA GLY A 105 -12.37 16.20 4.86
C GLY A 105 -11.76 14.84 4.50
N PHE A 106 -11.45 14.01 5.48
CA PHE A 106 -10.95 12.66 5.26
C PHE A 106 -12.04 11.61 5.47
N ALA A 107 -11.97 10.53 4.74
CA ALA A 107 -12.73 9.31 4.96
C ALA A 107 -11.79 8.15 5.29
N ARG A 108 -12.32 7.20 6.05
CA ARG A 108 -11.58 6.02 6.51
C ARG A 108 -11.59 4.93 5.45
N PHE A 109 -10.49 4.22 5.33
CA PHE A 109 -10.42 2.94 4.62
C PHE A 109 -9.72 1.90 5.48
N SER A 110 -9.89 0.63 5.11
CA SER A 110 -9.27 -0.48 5.83
C SER A 110 -8.60 -1.44 4.86
N ARG A 111 -7.43 -1.93 5.22
CA ARG A 111 -6.70 -2.97 4.49
C ARG A 111 -6.34 -4.11 5.43
N SER A 112 -6.45 -5.34 4.95
CA SER A 112 -5.98 -6.52 5.66
C SER A 112 -4.69 -7.02 5.06
N GLU A 113 -3.77 -7.43 5.94
CA GLU A 113 -2.66 -8.28 5.56
C GLU A 113 -3.15 -9.73 5.47
N MET A 114 -2.79 -10.40 4.38
CA MET A 114 -3.03 -11.82 4.22
C MET A 114 -1.71 -12.54 3.98
N ARG A 115 -1.56 -13.72 4.55
CA ARG A 115 -0.37 -14.56 4.42
C ARG A 115 -0.72 -15.90 3.78
N PHE A 116 0.17 -16.36 2.92
CA PHE A 116 0.15 -17.74 2.47
C PHE A 116 0.93 -18.58 3.48
N PRO A 117 0.28 -19.50 4.23
CA PRO A 117 0.92 -20.21 5.33
C PRO A 117 2.06 -21.12 4.83
N PRO A 118 3.15 -21.28 5.62
CA PRO A 118 4.28 -22.14 5.25
C PRO A 118 3.87 -23.60 4.98
N GLU A 119 2.92 -24.10 5.75
CA GLU A 119 2.39 -25.45 5.68
C GLU A 119 1.35 -25.65 4.57
N ALA A 120 0.83 -24.56 3.97
CA ALA A 120 -0.12 -24.70 2.88
C ALA A 120 0.52 -25.35 1.66
N LEU A 121 -0.16 -26.33 1.09
CA LEU A 121 0.24 -26.91 -0.18
C LEU A 121 0.13 -25.84 -1.26
N THR A 122 1.18 -25.74 -2.09
CA THR A 122 1.09 -24.92 -3.30
C THR A 122 -0.06 -25.47 -4.15
N PRO A 123 -1.07 -24.65 -4.48
CA PRO A 123 -2.17 -25.15 -5.30
C PRO A 123 -1.64 -25.72 -6.61
N ASP A 124 -2.21 -26.84 -7.04
CA ASP A 124 -1.84 -27.42 -8.32
C ASP A 124 -1.93 -26.37 -9.44
N GLU A 125 -0.90 -26.30 -10.24
CA GLU A 125 -0.94 -25.54 -11.47
C GLU A 125 -2.05 -26.13 -12.33
N VAL A 126 -3.16 -25.41 -12.43
CA VAL A 126 -4.13 -25.65 -13.49
C VAL A 126 -3.69 -24.72 -14.63
N PRO A 127 -2.99 -25.21 -15.64
CA PRO A 127 -2.71 -24.40 -16.81
C PRO A 127 -4.07 -24.03 -17.40
N ALA A 128 -4.39 -22.76 -17.45
CA ALA A 128 -5.38 -22.33 -18.44
C ALA A 128 -4.77 -22.69 -19.81
N PRO A 129 -5.39 -23.57 -20.62
CA PRO A 129 -4.73 -24.18 -21.78
C PRO A 129 -4.23 -23.20 -22.86
N SER A 130 -4.43 -21.91 -22.69
CA SER A 130 -4.11 -20.85 -23.65
C SER A 130 -3.29 -19.70 -23.07
N VAL A 131 -2.82 -19.77 -21.80
CA VAL A 131 -2.14 -18.66 -21.14
C VAL A 131 -0.65 -18.71 -21.42
N ARG A 132 -0.10 -17.66 -22.07
CA ARG A 132 1.35 -17.48 -22.25
C ARG A 132 1.96 -16.83 -21.01
N LEU A 133 2.08 -17.63 -19.94
CA LEU A 133 2.72 -17.21 -18.70
C LEU A 133 4.23 -17.27 -18.85
N ARG A 134 4.91 -16.20 -18.48
CA ARG A 134 6.37 -16.09 -18.48
C ARG A 134 6.89 -15.23 -17.35
N GLY A 135 8.21 -15.25 -17.11
CA GLY A 135 8.86 -14.33 -16.19
C GLY A 135 8.86 -12.89 -16.70
N PHE A 136 8.98 -11.97 -15.77
CA PHE A 136 9.18 -10.54 -16.03
C PHE A 136 10.45 -10.30 -16.87
N ARG A 137 10.41 -9.27 -17.72
CA ARG A 137 11.54 -8.74 -18.48
C ARG A 137 11.65 -7.24 -18.28
N PRO A 138 12.87 -6.65 -18.33
CA PRO A 138 13.03 -5.20 -18.11
C PRO A 138 12.22 -4.31 -19.08
N ASP A 139 11.97 -4.78 -20.29
CA ASP A 139 11.15 -4.09 -21.31
C ASP A 139 9.65 -4.18 -21.07
N ASP A 140 9.19 -4.95 -20.08
CA ASP A 140 7.78 -5.02 -19.72
C ASP A 140 7.29 -3.76 -18.99
N GLN A 141 8.15 -2.90 -18.46
CA GLN A 141 7.76 -1.80 -17.57
C GLN A 141 6.66 -0.92 -18.17
N ALA A 142 6.78 -0.51 -19.43
CA ALA A 142 5.76 0.31 -20.08
C ALA A 142 4.44 -0.45 -20.31
N ALA A 143 4.50 -1.75 -20.55
CA ALA A 143 3.31 -2.59 -20.69
C ALA A 143 2.63 -2.83 -19.33
N LEU A 144 3.41 -2.96 -18.26
CA LEU A 144 2.91 -3.04 -16.88
C LEU A 144 2.19 -1.74 -16.46
N ALA A 145 2.75 -0.57 -16.80
CA ALA A 145 2.08 0.71 -16.51
C ALA A 145 0.70 0.80 -17.20
N ARG A 146 0.61 0.41 -18.45
CA ARG A 146 -0.69 0.34 -19.16
C ARG A 146 -1.65 -0.67 -18.53
N LEU A 147 -1.15 -1.83 -18.12
CA LEU A 147 -1.95 -2.84 -17.44
C LEU A 147 -2.44 -2.33 -16.07
N HIS A 148 -1.58 -1.65 -15.31
CA HIS A 148 -1.91 -1.05 -14.02
C HIS A 148 -3.02 -0.01 -14.18
N GLU A 149 -2.85 0.96 -15.09
CA GLU A 149 -3.86 1.99 -15.37
C GLU A 149 -5.20 1.35 -15.74
N ALA A 150 -5.20 0.36 -16.62
CA ALA A 150 -6.43 -0.31 -17.04
C ALA A 150 -7.07 -1.11 -15.90
N ALA A 151 -6.28 -1.81 -15.07
CA ALA A 151 -6.77 -2.65 -13.99
C ALA A 151 -7.39 -1.85 -12.84
N TYR A 152 -6.83 -0.67 -12.56
CA TYR A 152 -7.26 0.18 -11.44
C TYR A 152 -8.23 1.29 -11.85
N ARG A 153 -8.47 1.52 -13.13
CA ARG A 153 -9.37 2.58 -13.62
C ARG A 153 -10.75 2.48 -12.97
N GLY A 154 -11.11 3.52 -12.20
CA GLY A 154 -12.38 3.60 -11.48
C GLY A 154 -12.47 2.69 -10.25
N HIS A 155 -11.40 1.99 -9.89
CA HIS A 155 -11.33 1.25 -8.64
C HIS A 155 -10.89 2.17 -7.50
N PHE A 156 -11.43 1.96 -6.30
CA PHE A 156 -11.08 2.76 -5.12
C PHE A 156 -9.57 2.80 -4.84
N ASP A 157 -8.87 1.66 -4.98
CA ASP A 157 -7.43 1.56 -4.72
C ASP A 157 -6.59 2.49 -5.62
N GLN A 158 -7.10 2.90 -6.80
CA GLN A 158 -6.46 3.88 -7.65
C GLN A 158 -6.19 5.19 -6.90
N TYR A 159 -7.08 5.59 -6.00
CA TYR A 159 -7.02 6.89 -5.33
C TYR A 159 -6.26 6.87 -4.01
N LEU A 160 -5.97 5.70 -3.47
CA LEU A 160 -5.28 5.58 -2.17
C LEU A 160 -3.81 6.00 -2.24
N PHE A 161 -3.14 5.73 -3.36
CA PHE A 161 -1.70 5.89 -3.52
C PHE A 161 -1.33 6.75 -4.72
N LEU A 162 -2.22 7.66 -5.12
CA LEU A 162 -1.97 8.55 -6.24
C LEU A 162 -0.67 9.35 -6.06
N ALA A 163 0.16 9.33 -7.10
CA ALA A 163 1.35 10.15 -7.22
C ALA A 163 1.21 11.25 -8.30
N ASP A 164 0.29 11.10 -9.24
CA ASP A 164 0.02 12.08 -10.31
C ASP A 164 -1.49 12.13 -10.64
N PRO A 165 -2.05 13.31 -10.95
CA PRO A 165 -3.46 13.44 -11.38
C PRO A 165 -3.75 12.82 -12.75
N ASP A 166 -2.74 12.68 -13.61
CA ASP A 166 -2.84 11.95 -14.88
C ASP A 166 -2.71 10.44 -14.61
N PRO A 167 -3.75 9.63 -14.86
CA PRO A 167 -3.73 8.20 -14.53
C PRO A 167 -2.63 7.42 -15.27
N VAL A 168 -2.21 7.88 -16.45
CA VAL A 168 -1.13 7.22 -17.21
C VAL A 168 0.21 7.49 -16.52
N ARG A 169 0.49 8.74 -16.18
CA ARG A 169 1.70 9.12 -15.44
C ARG A 169 1.75 8.49 -14.06
N ASP A 170 0.61 8.45 -13.38
CA ASP A 170 0.49 7.79 -12.08
C ASP A 170 0.90 6.31 -12.16
N ALA A 171 0.37 5.59 -13.15
CA ALA A 171 0.73 4.20 -13.39
C ALA A 171 2.22 4.01 -13.77
N GLU A 172 2.80 4.93 -14.55
CA GLU A 172 4.23 4.91 -14.87
C GLU A 172 5.09 5.12 -13.61
N ILE A 173 4.69 6.04 -12.73
CA ILE A 173 5.34 6.28 -11.44
C ILE A 173 5.23 5.04 -10.56
N ALA A 174 4.04 4.46 -10.40
CA ALA A 174 3.82 3.27 -9.59
C ALA A 174 4.70 2.10 -10.04
N MET A 175 4.75 1.82 -11.33
CA MET A 175 5.58 0.73 -11.86
C MET A 175 7.08 1.01 -11.75
N ARG A 176 7.51 2.25 -11.97
CA ARG A 176 8.89 2.66 -11.73
C ARG A 176 9.28 2.46 -10.27
N ASP A 177 8.42 2.85 -9.33
CA ASP A 177 8.69 2.78 -7.90
C ASP A 177 8.76 1.33 -7.40
N VAL A 178 7.87 0.45 -7.87
CA VAL A 178 7.92 -0.99 -7.56
C VAL A 178 9.19 -1.63 -8.12
N ILE A 179 9.46 -1.43 -9.42
CA ILE A 179 10.60 -2.06 -10.11
C ILE A 179 11.93 -1.44 -9.65
N GLY A 180 11.93 -0.14 -9.35
CA GLY A 180 13.10 0.60 -8.85
C GLY A 180 13.43 0.33 -7.38
N GLY A 181 12.62 -0.45 -6.66
CA GLY A 181 12.93 -0.89 -5.31
C GLY A 181 12.50 0.08 -4.19
N ARG A 182 11.65 1.06 -4.47
CA ARG A 182 11.13 1.98 -3.43
C ARG A 182 10.38 1.25 -2.31
N TRP A 183 9.68 0.17 -2.67
CA TRP A 183 8.89 -0.64 -1.73
C TRP A 183 9.64 -1.88 -1.21
N GLY A 184 10.93 -1.99 -1.50
CA GLY A 184 11.79 -3.13 -1.25
C GLY A 184 12.40 -3.68 -2.54
N GLU A 185 13.42 -4.54 -2.45
CA GLU A 185 14.08 -5.15 -3.60
C GLU A 185 13.05 -5.85 -4.52
N PHE A 186 12.95 -5.43 -5.77
CA PHE A 186 12.08 -6.09 -6.74
C PHE A 186 12.60 -7.50 -7.07
N LEU A 187 11.70 -8.49 -7.08
CA LEU A 187 12.01 -9.90 -7.32
C LEU A 187 11.51 -10.34 -8.72
N PRO A 188 12.22 -10.04 -9.82
CA PRO A 188 11.76 -10.34 -11.18
C PRO A 188 11.53 -11.82 -11.43
N TRP A 189 12.27 -12.70 -10.77
CA TRP A 189 12.14 -14.15 -10.86
C TRP A 189 10.85 -14.70 -10.22
N ALA A 190 10.22 -13.93 -9.31
CA ALA A 190 8.94 -14.25 -8.67
C ALA A 190 7.78 -13.40 -9.21
N SER A 191 8.02 -12.60 -10.23
CA SER A 191 7.07 -11.65 -10.82
C SER A 191 6.63 -12.10 -12.21
N PRO A 192 5.73 -13.08 -12.33
CA PRO A 192 5.26 -13.58 -13.62
C PRO A 192 4.31 -12.61 -14.29
N VAL A 193 4.32 -12.65 -15.61
CA VAL A 193 3.39 -11.92 -16.48
C VAL A 193 2.72 -12.87 -17.46
N VAL A 194 1.55 -12.47 -17.96
CA VAL A 194 0.81 -13.16 -19.02
C VAL A 194 0.74 -12.26 -20.23
N ASP A 195 1.26 -12.74 -21.37
CA ASP A 195 1.11 -12.05 -22.64
C ASP A 195 -0.34 -12.13 -23.15
N GLY A 196 -0.89 -11.01 -23.59
CA GLY A 196 -2.18 -10.90 -24.26
C GLY A 196 -2.03 -10.43 -25.70
N GLU A 197 -3.14 -10.30 -26.42
CA GLU A 197 -3.14 -9.86 -27.83
C GLU A 197 -2.68 -8.41 -27.99
N ALA A 198 -3.01 -7.54 -27.04
CA ALA A 198 -2.74 -6.09 -27.10
C ALA A 198 -1.75 -5.60 -26.02
N GLY A 199 -0.87 -6.48 -25.53
CA GLY A 199 0.06 -6.21 -24.44
C GLY A 199 -0.06 -7.24 -23.33
N LEU A 200 0.25 -6.87 -22.09
CA LEU A 200 0.10 -7.79 -20.96
C LEU A 200 -1.37 -7.95 -20.56
N ALA A 201 -1.79 -9.20 -20.36
CA ALA A 201 -3.15 -9.55 -19.90
C ALA A 201 -3.23 -9.69 -18.38
N ALA A 202 -2.14 -10.08 -17.71
CA ALA A 202 -2.06 -10.15 -16.26
C ALA A 202 -0.60 -10.07 -15.78
N ALA A 203 -0.41 -9.67 -14.53
CA ALA A 203 0.87 -9.67 -13.86
C ALA A 203 0.70 -9.85 -12.35
N SER A 204 1.73 -10.41 -11.69
CA SER A 204 1.94 -10.34 -10.26
C SER A 204 3.34 -9.79 -10.01
N LEU A 205 3.47 -8.76 -9.19
CA LEU A 205 4.74 -8.12 -8.88
C LEU A 205 5.11 -8.38 -7.43
N VAL A 206 6.35 -8.77 -7.18
CA VAL A 206 6.83 -9.12 -5.85
C VAL A 206 8.04 -8.29 -5.49
N VAL A 207 8.05 -7.77 -4.27
CA VAL A 207 9.19 -7.10 -3.65
C VAL A 207 9.61 -7.80 -2.37
N ARG A 208 10.86 -7.62 -1.94
CA ARG A 208 11.35 -8.09 -0.65
C ARG A 208 11.16 -7.00 0.39
N ALA A 209 10.12 -7.11 1.18
CA ALA A 209 9.90 -6.27 2.34
C ALA A 209 10.75 -6.77 3.54
N PRO A 210 10.92 -5.97 4.61
CA PRO A 210 11.70 -6.38 5.80
C PRO A 210 11.24 -7.69 6.46
N TYR A 211 9.96 -8.03 6.31
CA TYR A 211 9.34 -9.23 6.89
C TYR A 211 9.21 -10.40 5.89
N GLY A 212 9.75 -10.27 4.68
CA GLY A 212 9.76 -11.30 3.64
C GLY A 212 9.15 -10.85 2.32
N PRO A 213 8.94 -11.77 1.36
CA PRO A 213 8.31 -11.46 0.07
C PRO A 213 6.91 -10.91 0.23
N LEU A 214 6.69 -9.72 -0.33
CA LEU A 214 5.41 -9.03 -0.43
C LEU A 214 4.96 -9.06 -1.89
N ILE A 215 3.80 -9.64 -2.17
CA ILE A 215 3.11 -9.44 -3.44
C ILE A 215 2.56 -8.01 -3.43
N ALA A 216 3.29 -7.12 -4.10
CA ALA A 216 3.01 -5.69 -4.12
C ALA A 216 1.81 -5.38 -5.01
N ASP A 217 1.63 -6.13 -6.10
CA ASP A 217 0.54 -5.91 -7.03
C ASP A 217 0.10 -7.20 -7.74
N VAL A 218 -1.20 -7.30 -8.03
CA VAL A 218 -1.82 -8.35 -8.84
C VAL A 218 -2.81 -7.72 -9.81
N MET A 219 -2.44 -7.66 -11.07
CA MET A 219 -3.19 -6.98 -12.12
C MET A 219 -3.75 -7.94 -13.14
N VAL A 220 -4.97 -7.68 -13.61
CA VAL A 220 -5.59 -8.38 -14.75
C VAL A 220 -6.33 -7.37 -15.61
N ASP A 221 -6.05 -7.36 -16.92
CA ASP A 221 -6.79 -6.55 -17.89
C ASP A 221 -8.30 -6.77 -17.69
N PRO A 222 -9.10 -5.72 -17.47
CA PRO A 222 -10.55 -5.83 -17.27
C PRO A 222 -11.25 -6.66 -18.32
N ARG A 223 -10.78 -6.61 -19.60
CA ARG A 223 -11.32 -7.38 -20.72
C ARG A 223 -11.03 -8.88 -20.63
N GLN A 224 -10.01 -9.27 -19.84
CA GLN A 224 -9.53 -10.64 -19.65
C GLN A 224 -9.89 -11.19 -18.27
N GLN A 225 -10.63 -10.45 -17.48
CA GLN A 225 -11.09 -10.90 -16.16
C GLN A 225 -12.10 -12.06 -16.29
N GLY A 226 -12.14 -12.90 -15.23
CA GLY A 226 -13.02 -14.09 -15.25
C GLY A 226 -12.41 -15.34 -15.89
N HIS A 227 -11.29 -15.23 -16.61
CA HIS A 227 -10.61 -16.33 -17.30
C HIS A 227 -9.50 -17.02 -16.49
N GLY A 228 -9.45 -16.79 -15.18
CA GLY A 228 -8.47 -17.45 -14.29
C GLY A 228 -7.06 -16.84 -14.29
N LEU A 229 -6.79 -15.74 -15.04
CA LEU A 229 -5.45 -15.17 -15.18
C LEU A 229 -4.85 -14.70 -13.85
N GLY A 230 -5.65 -14.05 -12.99
CA GLY A 230 -5.19 -13.64 -11.65
C GLY A 230 -4.78 -14.85 -10.78
N ARG A 231 -5.51 -15.97 -10.89
CA ARG A 231 -5.13 -17.22 -10.23
C ARG A 231 -3.83 -17.76 -10.80
N ALA A 232 -3.67 -17.76 -12.12
CA ALA A 232 -2.48 -18.28 -12.79
C ALA A 232 -1.21 -17.54 -12.37
N VAL A 233 -1.20 -16.20 -12.39
CA VAL A 233 -0.01 -15.43 -11.96
C VAL A 233 0.29 -15.60 -10.47
N LEU A 234 -0.73 -15.68 -9.60
CA LEU A 234 -0.53 -15.90 -8.17
C LEU A 234 0.07 -17.27 -7.87
N ILE A 235 -0.43 -18.33 -8.51
CA ILE A 235 0.13 -19.69 -8.33
C ILE A 235 1.57 -19.73 -8.80
N ALA A 236 1.89 -19.14 -9.96
CA ALA A 236 3.26 -19.08 -10.45
C ALA A 236 4.18 -18.30 -9.50
N THR A 237 3.70 -17.18 -8.93
CA THR A 237 4.41 -16.42 -7.89
C THR A 237 4.70 -17.30 -6.67
N ILE A 238 3.66 -17.97 -6.12
CA ILE A 238 3.81 -18.84 -4.95
C ILE A 238 4.79 -19.98 -5.25
N SER A 239 4.66 -20.64 -6.41
CA SER A 239 5.55 -21.73 -6.82
C SER A 239 7.01 -21.25 -6.91
N ALA A 240 7.26 -20.09 -7.52
CA ALA A 240 8.61 -19.52 -7.62
C ALA A 240 9.21 -19.18 -6.25
N LEU A 241 8.42 -18.60 -5.35
CA LEU A 241 8.85 -18.28 -3.99
C LEU A 241 9.13 -19.55 -3.17
N ARG A 242 8.25 -20.56 -3.24
CA ARG A 242 8.44 -21.84 -2.57
C ARG A 242 9.66 -22.61 -3.08
N ALA A 243 9.94 -22.58 -4.38
CA ALA A 243 11.13 -23.19 -4.95
C ALA A 243 12.45 -22.61 -4.36
N ARG A 244 12.40 -21.41 -3.82
CA ARG A 244 13.52 -20.76 -3.10
C ARG A 244 13.36 -20.80 -1.58
N GLN A 245 12.47 -21.66 -1.07
CA GLN A 245 12.26 -21.90 0.36
C GLN A 245 11.77 -20.66 1.14
N GLU A 246 11.13 -19.71 0.47
CA GLU A 246 10.51 -18.59 1.16
C GLU A 246 9.34 -19.11 2.01
N SER A 247 9.45 -18.91 3.32
CA SER A 247 8.48 -19.44 4.28
C SER A 247 7.24 -18.54 4.43
N VAL A 248 7.41 -17.24 4.23
CA VAL A 248 6.34 -16.25 4.39
C VAL A 248 6.09 -15.56 3.05
N ILE A 249 4.84 -15.53 2.62
CA ILE A 249 4.40 -14.79 1.43
C ILE A 249 3.22 -13.92 1.88
N VAL A 250 3.34 -12.62 1.70
CA VAL A 250 2.39 -11.64 2.22
C VAL A 250 1.78 -10.84 1.07
N LEU A 251 0.56 -10.41 1.25
CA LEU A 251 -0.08 -9.36 0.44
C LEU A 251 -0.99 -8.50 1.33
N ASN A 252 -1.29 -7.30 0.84
CA ASN A 252 -2.27 -6.42 1.46
C ASN A 252 -3.45 -6.20 0.52
N VAL A 253 -4.67 -6.24 1.05
CA VAL A 253 -5.89 -6.04 0.28
C VAL A 253 -6.85 -5.09 0.99
N THR A 254 -7.43 -4.16 0.25
CA THR A 254 -8.48 -3.27 0.75
C THR A 254 -9.75 -4.08 1.05
N GLU A 255 -10.35 -3.84 2.22
CA GLU A 255 -11.51 -4.63 2.71
C GLU A 255 -12.68 -4.63 1.71
N GLY A 256 -12.91 -3.50 1.03
CA GLY A 256 -13.93 -3.39 -0.02
C GLY A 256 -13.62 -4.17 -1.30
N ASN A 257 -12.37 -4.60 -1.53
CA ASN A 257 -12.02 -5.40 -2.71
C ASN A 257 -12.39 -6.88 -2.53
N LEU A 258 -13.69 -7.15 -2.43
CA LEU A 258 -14.23 -8.49 -2.18
C LEU A 258 -13.82 -9.52 -3.25
N ARG A 259 -13.60 -9.06 -4.48
CA ARG A 259 -13.18 -9.94 -5.58
C ARG A 259 -11.76 -10.46 -5.37
N ALA A 260 -10.83 -9.58 -5.07
CA ALA A 260 -9.44 -9.95 -4.79
C ALA A 260 -9.36 -10.82 -3.53
N ARG A 261 -10.04 -10.44 -2.46
CA ARG A 261 -10.08 -11.22 -1.22
C ARG A 261 -10.54 -12.66 -1.45
N LYS A 262 -11.67 -12.84 -2.14
CA LYS A 262 -12.19 -14.18 -2.50
C LYS A 262 -11.20 -14.99 -3.34
N LEU A 263 -10.44 -14.33 -4.22
CA LEU A 263 -9.39 -14.98 -5.00
C LEU A 263 -8.26 -15.47 -4.09
N TYR A 264 -7.76 -14.62 -3.20
CA TYR A 264 -6.67 -14.94 -2.27
C TYR A 264 -7.07 -16.05 -1.30
N GLU A 265 -8.26 -15.97 -0.70
CA GLU A 265 -8.81 -17.01 0.19
C GLU A 265 -8.92 -18.37 -0.52
N ARG A 266 -9.40 -18.41 -1.76
CA ARG A 266 -9.50 -19.65 -2.56
C ARG A 266 -8.14 -20.26 -2.91
N ILE A 267 -7.08 -19.45 -2.99
CA ILE A 267 -5.72 -19.92 -3.24
C ILE A 267 -5.10 -20.46 -1.94
N GLY A 268 -5.60 -20.04 -0.78
CA GLY A 268 -5.12 -20.51 0.52
C GLY A 268 -4.47 -19.40 1.37
N PHE A 269 -4.55 -18.15 0.96
CA PHE A 269 -4.15 -17.03 1.83
C PHE A 269 -5.13 -16.91 3.00
N VAL A 270 -4.58 -16.67 4.18
CA VAL A 270 -5.35 -16.43 5.40
C VAL A 270 -5.04 -15.02 5.92
N ARG A 271 -6.01 -14.39 6.55
CA ARG A 271 -5.80 -13.11 7.23
C ARG A 271 -4.83 -13.32 8.39
N SER A 272 -3.74 -12.57 8.45
CA SER A 272 -2.69 -12.70 9.48
C SER A 272 -2.80 -11.65 10.57
N ILE A 273 -3.15 -10.44 10.19
CA ILE A 273 -3.34 -9.31 11.11
C ILE A 273 -4.71 -8.71 10.80
N GLY A 274 -5.39 -8.21 11.83
CA GLY A 274 -6.64 -7.49 11.68
C GLY A 274 -6.46 -6.26 10.77
N PRO A 275 -7.56 -5.67 10.29
CA PRO A 275 -7.46 -4.59 9.34
C PRO A 275 -6.69 -3.41 9.93
N SER A 276 -5.66 -2.96 9.20
CA SER A 276 -5.06 -1.65 9.41
C SER A 276 -5.97 -0.59 8.78
N HIS A 277 -6.04 0.57 9.43
CA HIS A 277 -6.86 1.68 8.97
C HIS A 277 -5.97 2.79 8.45
N GLY A 278 -6.49 3.55 7.51
CA GLY A 278 -5.91 4.78 7.02
C GLY A 278 -7.01 5.77 6.65
N TRP A 279 -6.60 6.96 6.30
CA TRP A 279 -7.45 8.09 5.96
C TRP A 279 -7.07 8.64 4.60
N TYR A 280 -8.04 8.90 3.76
CA TYR A 280 -7.82 9.52 2.46
C TYR A 280 -8.64 10.81 2.33
N SER A 281 -8.10 11.79 1.64
CA SER A 281 -8.83 13.04 1.35
C SER A 281 -9.97 12.79 0.37
N THR A 282 -11.19 13.14 0.77
CA THR A 282 -12.39 13.00 -0.06
C THR A 282 -12.45 13.99 -1.23
N ALA A 283 -11.63 15.05 -1.18
CA ALA A 283 -11.62 16.08 -2.22
C ALA A 283 -11.20 15.58 -3.60
N ARG A 284 -10.56 14.41 -3.69
CA ARG A 284 -9.98 13.86 -4.92
C ARG A 284 -10.60 12.56 -5.41
N ILE A 285 -11.47 11.96 -4.61
CA ILE A 285 -12.11 10.71 -4.96
C ILE A 285 -13.54 10.99 -5.41
N PRO A 286 -13.95 10.58 -6.61
CA PRO A 286 -15.34 10.66 -7.02
C PRO A 286 -16.23 9.91 -6.03
N VAL A 287 -17.36 10.50 -5.65
CA VAL A 287 -18.33 9.92 -4.71
C VAL A 287 -18.76 8.50 -5.12
N SER A 288 -18.75 8.21 -6.43
CA SER A 288 -19.06 6.90 -7.00
C SER A 288 -17.96 5.83 -6.81
N ALA A 289 -16.76 6.21 -6.40
CA ALA A 289 -15.60 5.33 -6.24
C ALA A 289 -15.26 5.04 -4.76
N GLY A 290 -16.08 5.46 -3.82
CA GLY A 290 -15.89 5.18 -2.40
C GLY A 290 -15.87 3.68 -2.09
N PRO A 291 -15.18 3.26 -1.01
CA PRO A 291 -15.24 1.88 -0.56
C PRO A 291 -16.68 1.55 -0.17
N GLY A 292 -17.27 0.54 -0.81
CA GLY A 292 -18.57 0.00 -0.49
C GLY A 292 -18.58 -0.74 0.83
#